data_da52b8a24dd77913be73075afc8ebfb1
#
_entry.id   da52b8a24dd77913be73075afc8ebfb1
#
_cell.length_a   1.000
_cell.length_b   1.000
_cell.length_c   1.000
_cell.angle_alpha   90.00
_cell.angle_beta   90.00
_cell.angle_gamma   90.00
#
_symmetry.space_group_name_H-M   'P 1'
#
loop_
_entity.id
_entity.type
_entity.pdbx_description
1 polymer ?
#
loop_
_entity_poly.entity_id
_entity_poly.type
_entity_poly.pdbx_seq_one_letter_code
_entity_poly.pdbx_strand_id
1 'polypeptide(L)'
;MKKLLFALAFLAGCQGQSDGGGNEAVGRGGAGSAARPVQGRPDGKIATLTGLYEGAGQAGPTSRLCMVDPAGETAQFGLVVWGSNDHSCSGSGTATRSAGRVQLKMTGDEACTIEARIEGNMIVLPNSVPEGCAYYCGERARMDGARFTQVGTGRDDAAKAKDLVGDSLC
;
A
#
# COMPACT_ATOMS: atom_id res chain seq x y z
N MET A 1 38.33 -27.65 22.68
CA MET A 1 39.55 -26.90 23.04
C MET A 1 39.97 -26.08 21.83
N LYS A 2 39.70 -24.79 21.81
CA LYS A 2 40.49 -23.70 21.19
C LYS A 2 39.74 -22.40 21.45
N LYS A 3 40.22 -21.70 22.47
CA LYS A 3 39.88 -20.32 22.77
C LYS A 3 40.63 -19.44 21.77
N LEU A 4 39.95 -18.46 21.16
CA LEU A 4 40.60 -17.32 20.55
C LEU A 4 39.91 -16.04 21.08
N LEU A 5 40.68 -15.36 21.92
CA LEU A 5 40.51 -13.96 22.34
C LEU A 5 41.01 -13.04 21.21
N PHE A 6 40.29 -12.01 20.87
CA PHE A 6 40.79 -10.79 20.22
C PHE A 6 39.96 -9.62 20.76
N ALA A 7 40.44 -8.87 21.65
CA ALA A 7 41.21 -7.66 21.66
C ALA A 7 40.43 -6.43 21.20
N LEU A 8 40.16 -5.56 22.22
CA LEU A 8 39.61 -4.20 22.11
C LEU A 8 40.54 -3.30 21.28
N ALA A 9 39.96 -2.39 20.52
CA ALA A 9 40.60 -1.14 20.14
C ALA A 9 39.65 0.02 20.34
N PHE A 10 39.90 0.82 21.35
CA PHE A 10 39.36 2.15 21.59
C PHE A 10 40.03 3.13 20.58
N LEU A 11 39.25 3.99 19.95
CA LEU A 11 39.74 5.24 19.42
C LEU A 11 38.76 6.36 19.80
N ALA A 12 39.23 7.17 20.71
CA ALA A 12 38.66 8.44 21.14
C ALA A 12 39.10 9.57 20.19
N GLY A 13 38.33 10.63 20.16
CA GLY A 13 38.81 11.96 19.75
C GLY A 13 38.11 12.50 18.51
N CYS A 14 37.31 13.54 18.61
CA CYS A 14 37.71 14.95 18.66
C CYS A 14 36.50 15.83 18.95
N GLN A 15 36.59 16.53 20.06
CA GLN A 15 35.84 17.76 20.34
C GLN A 15 36.45 18.89 19.50
N GLY A 16 35.62 19.65 18.81
CA GLY A 16 35.97 20.90 18.18
C GLY A 16 34.96 21.95 18.56
N GLN A 17 35.25 22.65 19.64
CA GLN A 17 34.54 23.85 20.10
C GLN A 17 35.25 25.03 19.41
N SER A 18 34.48 25.92 18.79
CA SER A 18 34.95 27.24 18.39
C SER A 18 33.80 28.23 18.54
N ASP A 19 33.96 29.03 19.61
CA ASP A 19 33.27 30.30 19.79
C ASP A 19 33.79 31.33 18.75
N GLY A 20 32.93 32.24 18.32
CA GLY A 20 33.36 33.38 17.52
C GLY A 20 32.15 34.14 16.97
N GLY A 21 31.78 35.19 17.66
CA GLY A 21 30.72 36.10 17.30
C GLY A 21 31.03 36.98 16.08
N GLY A 22 30.07 37.70 15.58
CA GLY A 22 30.22 38.80 14.66
C GLY A 22 29.09 38.98 13.68
N ASN A 23 28.18 39.84 14.01
CA ASN A 23 27.41 40.82 13.26
C ASN A 23 27.16 40.72 11.75
N GLU A 24 25.88 40.95 11.44
CA GLU A 24 25.31 41.76 10.35
C GLU A 24 25.73 41.51 8.90
N ALA A 25 24.77 41.00 8.13
CA ALA A 25 24.41 41.66 6.86
C ALA A 25 23.08 41.06 6.32
N VAL A 26 22.15 41.95 6.11
CA VAL A 26 20.91 41.79 5.31
C VAL A 26 21.26 41.24 3.93
N GLY A 27 20.75 40.06 3.60
CA GLY A 27 20.84 39.45 2.28
C GLY A 27 19.54 38.71 1.96
N ARG A 28 18.61 39.36 1.28
CA ARG A 28 17.45 38.78 0.64
C ARG A 28 17.90 37.69 -0.32
N GLY A 29 17.45 36.48 -0.11
CA GLY A 29 17.64 35.37 -1.03
C GLY A 29 16.82 34.18 -0.54
N GLY A 30 15.50 34.31 -0.58
CA GLY A 30 14.60 33.22 -0.33
C GLY A 30 14.75 32.18 -1.46
N ALA A 31 15.62 31.20 -1.26
CA ALA A 31 15.47 29.93 -1.95
C ALA A 31 14.24 29.26 -1.35
N GLY A 32 13.09 29.54 -1.95
CA GLY A 32 11.88 28.80 -1.68
C GLY A 32 12.18 27.33 -1.92
N SER A 33 12.19 26.57 -0.82
CA SER A 33 12.06 25.13 -0.88
C SER A 33 10.73 24.90 -1.59
N ALA A 34 10.79 24.62 -2.88
CA ALA A 34 9.60 24.21 -3.63
C ALA A 34 9.10 22.94 -2.93
N ALA A 35 8.10 23.15 -2.07
CA ALA A 35 7.29 22.06 -1.58
C ALA A 35 6.86 21.29 -2.84
N ARG A 36 7.30 20.04 -2.94
CA ARG A 36 6.76 19.13 -3.95
C ARG A 36 5.25 19.24 -3.85
N PRO A 37 4.55 19.48 -4.98
CA PRO A 37 3.10 19.45 -4.94
C PRO A 37 2.72 18.09 -4.35
N VAL A 38 2.04 18.12 -3.21
CA VAL A 38 1.30 16.99 -2.69
C VAL A 38 0.36 16.65 -3.82
N GLN A 39 0.64 15.56 -4.52
CA GLN A 39 -0.17 15.10 -5.63
C GLN A 39 -1.60 14.99 -5.12
N GLY A 40 -2.47 15.74 -5.75
CA GLY A 40 -3.79 16.05 -5.26
C GLY A 40 -4.53 14.80 -4.83
N ARG A 41 -5.10 14.90 -3.64
CA ARG A 41 -6.14 13.99 -3.16
C ARG A 41 -7.13 13.82 -4.32
N PRO A 42 -7.36 12.63 -4.85
CA PRO A 42 -8.27 12.46 -5.98
C PRO A 42 -9.63 13.04 -5.59
N ASP A 43 -10.21 13.83 -6.47
CA ASP A 43 -11.47 14.58 -6.29
C ASP A 43 -12.68 13.66 -6.08
N GLY A 44 -12.62 12.79 -5.09
CA GLY A 44 -13.71 11.95 -4.64
C GLY A 44 -14.24 10.92 -5.64
N LYS A 45 -13.55 10.68 -6.77
CA LYS A 45 -13.94 9.68 -7.77
C LYS A 45 -12.72 8.92 -8.29
N ILE A 46 -12.84 7.60 -8.40
CA ILE A 46 -11.84 6.77 -9.07
C ILE A 46 -11.93 7.03 -10.58
N ALA A 47 -10.98 7.79 -11.12
CA ALA A 47 -10.90 8.07 -12.56
C ALA A 47 -10.29 6.88 -13.32
N THR A 48 -9.24 6.28 -12.77
CA THR A 48 -8.58 5.08 -13.29
C THR A 48 -8.47 4.02 -12.19
N LEU A 49 -8.48 2.74 -12.56
CA LEU A 49 -8.26 1.66 -11.61
C LEU A 49 -6.80 1.58 -11.16
N THR A 50 -5.85 2.04 -11.99
CA THR A 50 -4.43 1.98 -11.64
C THR A 50 -4.12 2.80 -10.40
N GLY A 51 -3.51 2.18 -9.40
CA GLY A 51 -3.12 2.84 -8.18
C GLY A 51 -2.98 1.93 -6.97
N LEU A 52 -2.69 2.58 -5.85
CA LEU A 52 -2.65 1.99 -4.51
C LEU A 52 -3.91 2.36 -3.74
N TYR A 53 -4.49 1.37 -3.10
CA TYR A 53 -5.66 1.49 -2.25
C TYR A 53 -5.33 0.89 -0.88
N GLU A 54 -5.69 1.60 0.17
CA GLU A 54 -5.46 1.18 1.54
C GLU A 54 -6.76 1.13 2.33
N GLY A 55 -6.86 0.14 3.19
CA GLY A 55 -7.99 -0.06 4.10
C GLY A 55 -7.52 -0.41 5.50
N ALA A 56 -8.38 -0.14 6.48
CA ALA A 56 -8.12 -0.65 7.82
C ALA A 56 -8.17 -2.18 7.80
N GLY A 57 -7.19 -2.83 8.40
CA GLY A 57 -7.30 -4.23 8.76
C GLY A 57 -8.35 -4.40 9.86
N GLN A 58 -8.93 -5.59 9.99
CA GLN A 58 -9.87 -5.89 11.07
C GLN A 58 -9.18 -5.80 12.44
N ALA A 59 -7.92 -6.20 12.52
CA ALA A 59 -7.00 -5.99 13.62
C ALA A 59 -5.58 -6.24 13.09
N GLY A 60 -4.73 -5.22 13.05
CA GLY A 60 -3.36 -5.42 12.59
C GLY A 60 -2.92 -4.44 11.49
N PRO A 61 -2.02 -4.85 10.62
CA PRO A 61 -1.45 -4.00 9.58
C PRO A 61 -2.50 -3.47 8.58
N THR A 62 -2.12 -2.45 7.83
CA THR A 62 -2.94 -1.87 6.77
C THR A 62 -3.23 -2.90 5.68
N SER A 63 -4.51 -3.13 5.40
CA SER A 63 -4.93 -3.91 4.24
C SER A 63 -4.63 -3.13 2.96
N ARG A 64 -4.24 -3.83 1.90
CA ARG A 64 -3.84 -3.21 0.63
C ARG A 64 -4.50 -3.88 -0.56
N LEU A 65 -4.82 -3.05 -1.52
CA LEU A 65 -5.25 -3.45 -2.85
C LEU A 65 -4.45 -2.59 -3.82
N CYS A 66 -3.77 -3.19 -4.75
CA CYS A 66 -3.16 -2.49 -5.87
C CYS A 66 -3.80 -2.94 -7.18
N MET A 67 -3.84 -2.04 -8.13
CA MET A 67 -4.32 -2.31 -9.48
C MET A 67 -3.38 -1.70 -10.50
N VAL A 68 -3.11 -2.41 -11.57
CA VAL A 68 -2.33 -1.93 -12.71
C VAL A 68 -3.10 -2.23 -13.98
N ASP A 69 -3.54 -1.18 -14.63
CA ASP A 69 -4.28 -1.24 -15.88
C ASP A 69 -3.36 -0.80 -17.02
N PRO A 70 -2.96 -1.72 -17.90
CA PRO A 70 -2.13 -1.34 -19.04
C PRO A 70 -2.91 -0.65 -20.17
N ALA A 71 -4.24 -0.77 -20.24
CA ALA A 71 -5.00 -0.37 -21.42
C ALA A 71 -6.45 0.12 -21.19
N GLY A 72 -6.95 0.28 -19.95
CA GLY A 72 -8.19 1.03 -19.70
C GLY A 72 -9.29 0.31 -18.90
N GLU A 73 -9.84 -0.81 -19.30
CA GLU A 73 -11.02 -1.41 -18.64
C GLU A 73 -10.70 -2.63 -17.76
N THR A 74 -9.59 -3.30 -18.02
CA THR A 74 -9.18 -4.49 -17.28
C THR A 74 -7.80 -4.28 -16.67
N ALA A 75 -7.73 -4.35 -15.35
CA ALA A 75 -6.49 -4.22 -14.59
C ALA A 75 -6.04 -5.59 -14.05
N GLN A 76 -4.75 -5.75 -13.82
CA GLN A 76 -4.24 -6.75 -12.89
C GLN A 76 -4.38 -6.19 -11.47
N PHE A 77 -4.73 -7.02 -10.51
CA PHE A 77 -4.78 -6.61 -9.11
C PHE A 77 -4.05 -7.59 -8.20
N GLY A 78 -3.59 -7.05 -7.07
CA GLY A 78 -3.14 -7.81 -5.91
C GLY A 78 -3.84 -7.30 -4.65
N LEU A 79 -4.17 -8.19 -3.74
CA LEU A 79 -4.97 -7.92 -2.54
C LEU A 79 -4.35 -8.58 -1.31
N VAL A 80 -4.27 -7.83 -0.22
CA VAL A 80 -4.05 -8.34 1.14
C VAL A 80 -5.08 -7.70 2.08
N VAL A 81 -5.86 -8.53 2.76
CA VAL A 81 -6.79 -8.11 3.83
C VAL A 81 -6.32 -8.72 5.14
N TRP A 82 -5.96 -7.88 6.10
CA TRP A 82 -5.56 -8.35 7.41
C TRP A 82 -6.77 -8.60 8.32
N GLY A 83 -6.79 -9.78 8.91
CA GLY A 83 -7.71 -10.18 9.97
C GLY A 83 -7.07 -10.09 11.35
N SER A 84 -7.60 -10.83 12.32
CA SER A 84 -7.07 -10.89 13.67
C SER A 84 -5.91 -11.89 13.80
N ASN A 85 -4.98 -11.63 14.76
CA ASN A 85 -3.84 -12.49 15.07
C ASN A 85 -2.97 -12.82 13.85
N ASP A 86 -2.64 -11.80 13.05
CA ASP A 86 -1.80 -11.89 11.85
C ASP A 86 -2.33 -12.85 10.76
N HIS A 87 -3.59 -13.29 10.86
CA HIS A 87 -4.23 -13.97 9.74
C HIS A 87 -4.56 -12.96 8.64
N SER A 88 -4.51 -13.41 7.41
CA SER A 88 -4.80 -12.56 6.25
C SER A 88 -5.49 -13.33 5.15
N CYS A 89 -6.17 -12.59 4.30
CA CYS A 89 -6.53 -13.05 2.96
C CYS A 89 -5.52 -12.44 1.99
N SER A 90 -5.02 -13.20 1.04
CA SER A 90 -4.09 -12.70 0.03
C SER A 90 -4.31 -13.39 -1.30
N GLY A 91 -4.19 -12.63 -2.38
CA GLY A 91 -4.31 -13.16 -3.72
C GLY A 91 -4.19 -12.09 -4.78
N SER A 92 -4.19 -12.53 -6.03
CA SER A 92 -4.11 -11.66 -7.21
C SER A 92 -5.10 -12.13 -8.28
N GLY A 93 -5.31 -11.31 -9.28
CA GLY A 93 -6.22 -11.64 -10.36
C GLY A 93 -6.45 -10.50 -11.33
N THR A 94 -7.58 -10.52 -11.99
CA THR A 94 -8.01 -9.48 -12.94
C THR A 94 -9.19 -8.69 -12.37
N ALA A 95 -9.12 -7.37 -12.56
CA ALA A 95 -10.17 -6.43 -12.18
C ALA A 95 -10.79 -5.83 -13.44
N THR A 96 -12.09 -5.94 -13.59
CA THR A 96 -12.82 -5.35 -14.72
C THR A 96 -13.82 -4.33 -14.21
N ARG A 97 -13.76 -3.10 -14.74
CA ARG A 97 -14.67 -2.02 -14.37
C ARG A 97 -15.93 -2.05 -15.22
N SER A 98 -17.08 -1.91 -14.59
CA SER A 98 -18.36 -1.76 -15.26
C SER A 98 -19.34 -0.96 -14.41
N ALA A 99 -19.93 0.11 -14.98
CA ALA A 99 -21.04 0.85 -14.40
C ALA A 99 -20.96 1.14 -12.89
N GLY A 100 -19.83 1.67 -12.39
CA GLY A 100 -19.64 2.01 -10.97
C GLY A 100 -19.32 0.82 -10.07
N ARG A 101 -18.98 -0.33 -10.66
CA ARG A 101 -18.53 -1.55 -9.98
C ARG A 101 -17.16 -1.97 -10.50
N VAL A 102 -16.50 -2.79 -9.74
CA VAL A 102 -15.29 -3.50 -10.14
C VAL A 102 -15.51 -4.98 -9.83
N GLN A 103 -15.43 -5.80 -10.86
CA GLN A 103 -15.39 -7.24 -10.69
C GLN A 103 -13.94 -7.67 -10.49
N LEU A 104 -13.67 -8.32 -9.37
CA LEU A 104 -12.36 -8.89 -9.03
C LEU A 104 -12.43 -10.40 -9.21
N LYS A 105 -11.81 -10.91 -10.27
CA LYS A 105 -11.70 -12.35 -10.52
C LYS A 105 -10.34 -12.84 -10.05
N MET A 106 -10.31 -13.69 -9.04
CA MET A 106 -9.08 -14.25 -8.48
C MET A 106 -8.44 -15.25 -9.45
N THR A 107 -7.10 -15.25 -9.48
CA THR A 107 -6.34 -16.24 -10.26
C THR A 107 -6.26 -17.56 -9.48
N GLY A 108 -6.54 -18.67 -10.14
CA GLY A 108 -6.42 -20.02 -9.55
C GLY A 108 -7.75 -20.62 -9.12
N ASP A 109 -8.74 -19.83 -8.71
CA ASP A 109 -10.10 -20.30 -8.39
C ASP A 109 -11.16 -19.39 -9.01
N GLU A 110 -11.78 -19.86 -10.08
CA GLU A 110 -12.87 -19.12 -10.76
C GLU A 110 -14.11 -18.93 -9.90
N ALA A 111 -14.28 -19.75 -8.84
CA ALA A 111 -15.38 -19.60 -7.89
C ALA A 111 -15.24 -18.34 -7.02
N CYS A 112 -14.05 -17.74 -6.94
CA CYS A 112 -13.86 -16.46 -6.27
C CYS A 112 -13.88 -15.30 -7.27
N THR A 113 -15.08 -14.80 -7.54
CA THR A 113 -15.31 -13.57 -8.30
C THR A 113 -16.10 -12.60 -7.44
N ILE A 114 -15.50 -11.47 -7.08
CA ILE A 114 -16.05 -10.50 -6.14
C ILE A 114 -16.60 -9.29 -6.88
N GLU A 115 -17.86 -8.95 -6.69
CA GLU A 115 -18.49 -7.74 -7.23
C GLU A 115 -18.36 -6.58 -6.23
N ALA A 116 -17.28 -5.84 -6.34
CA ALA A 116 -17.04 -4.66 -5.51
C ALA A 116 -17.76 -3.42 -6.06
N ARG A 117 -18.15 -2.48 -5.17
CA ARG A 117 -18.71 -1.18 -5.55
C ARG A 117 -17.65 -0.10 -5.51
N ILE A 118 -17.78 0.88 -6.39
CA ILE A 118 -17.01 2.13 -6.36
C ILE A 118 -17.85 3.17 -5.61
N GLU A 119 -17.40 3.61 -4.44
CA GLU A 119 -18.02 4.66 -3.64
C GLU A 119 -17.06 5.85 -3.50
N GLY A 120 -17.22 6.86 -4.37
CA GLY A 120 -16.29 7.98 -4.41
C GLY A 120 -14.88 7.51 -4.81
N ASN A 121 -13.92 7.67 -3.92
CA ASN A 121 -12.54 7.19 -4.08
C ASN A 121 -12.29 5.84 -3.39
N MET A 122 -13.32 5.10 -3.05
CA MET A 122 -13.21 3.81 -2.37
C MET A 122 -13.69 2.66 -3.25
N ILE A 123 -13.05 1.52 -3.08
CA ILE A 123 -13.53 0.22 -3.52
C ILE A 123 -14.04 -0.52 -2.28
N VAL A 124 -15.29 -0.96 -2.34
CA VAL A 124 -16.00 -1.58 -1.22
C VAL A 124 -16.43 -2.99 -1.62
N LEU A 125 -15.88 -4.00 -0.96
CA LEU A 125 -16.27 -5.37 -1.15
C LEU A 125 -17.67 -5.62 -0.56
N PRO A 126 -18.44 -6.59 -1.08
CA PRO A 126 -19.75 -6.93 -0.53
C PRO A 126 -19.62 -7.49 0.91
N ASN A 127 -20.70 -7.38 1.68
CA ASN A 127 -20.76 -7.92 3.05
C ASN A 127 -20.71 -9.46 3.10
N SER A 128 -20.86 -10.11 1.96
CA SER A 128 -20.67 -11.54 1.80
C SER A 128 -20.03 -11.77 0.43
N VAL A 129 -18.82 -12.28 0.42
CA VAL A 129 -18.11 -12.70 -0.80
C VAL A 129 -18.49 -14.16 -1.12
N PRO A 130 -18.31 -14.63 -2.37
CA PRO A 130 -18.50 -16.03 -2.74
C PRO A 130 -17.72 -16.99 -1.84
N GLU A 131 -18.27 -18.16 -1.57
CA GLU A 131 -17.65 -19.17 -0.69
C GLU A 131 -16.25 -19.58 -1.15
N GLY A 132 -16.02 -19.69 -2.46
CA GLY A 132 -14.69 -19.99 -3.04
C GLY A 132 -13.61 -18.99 -2.64
N CYS A 133 -13.96 -17.77 -2.22
CA CYS A 133 -12.99 -16.79 -1.75
C CYS A 133 -12.35 -17.16 -0.40
N ALA A 134 -12.95 -18.08 0.36
CA ALA A 134 -12.38 -18.56 1.62
C ALA A 134 -11.03 -19.27 1.41
N TYR A 135 -10.80 -19.83 0.23
CA TYR A 135 -9.52 -20.45 -0.14
C TYR A 135 -8.32 -19.51 0.01
N TYR A 136 -8.52 -18.22 -0.19
CA TYR A 136 -7.47 -17.19 -0.12
C TYR A 136 -7.27 -16.63 1.29
N CYS A 137 -7.98 -17.13 2.30
CA CYS A 137 -7.99 -16.59 3.65
C CYS A 137 -7.49 -17.59 4.68
N GLY A 138 -6.68 -17.12 5.63
CA GLY A 138 -6.45 -17.84 6.87
C GLY A 138 -7.71 -17.83 7.75
N GLU A 139 -7.78 -18.73 8.74
CA GLU A 139 -8.96 -19.01 9.55
C GLU A 139 -9.67 -17.79 10.17
N ARG A 140 -8.92 -16.73 10.47
CA ARG A 140 -9.42 -15.53 11.18
C ARG A 140 -9.37 -14.27 10.34
N ALA A 141 -9.27 -14.41 9.03
CA ALA A 141 -9.35 -13.32 8.09
C ALA A 141 -10.56 -13.50 7.15
N ARG A 142 -11.15 -12.40 6.73
CA ARG A 142 -12.29 -12.37 5.81
C ARG A 142 -12.16 -11.18 4.88
N MET A 143 -12.60 -11.35 3.65
CA MET A 143 -12.69 -10.26 2.67
C MET A 143 -14.03 -9.49 2.78
N ASP A 144 -15.01 -10.06 3.48
CA ASP A 144 -16.36 -9.52 3.59
C ASP A 144 -16.34 -8.08 4.09
N GLY A 145 -17.00 -7.19 3.36
CA GLY A 145 -17.14 -5.78 3.71
C GLY A 145 -15.85 -4.96 3.73
N ALA A 146 -14.73 -5.50 3.25
CA ALA A 146 -13.47 -4.76 3.20
C ALA A 146 -13.61 -3.48 2.36
N ARG A 147 -12.98 -2.40 2.80
CA ARG A 147 -13.06 -1.07 2.19
C ARG A 147 -11.65 -0.57 1.94
N PHE A 148 -11.41 -0.08 0.74
CA PHE A 148 -10.09 0.39 0.31
C PHE A 148 -10.22 1.78 -0.29
N THR A 149 -9.55 2.75 0.30
CA THR A 149 -9.49 4.13 -0.18
C THR A 149 -8.30 4.27 -1.13
N GLN A 150 -8.49 4.86 -2.30
CA GLN A 150 -7.39 5.17 -3.21
C GLN A 150 -6.50 6.24 -2.57
N VAL A 151 -5.25 5.88 -2.31
CA VAL A 151 -4.24 6.73 -1.67
C VAL A 151 -3.13 7.15 -2.63
N GLY A 152 -3.04 6.50 -3.78
CA GLY A 152 -2.11 6.82 -4.84
C GLY A 152 -2.66 6.45 -6.21
N THR A 153 -2.28 7.19 -7.24
CA THR A 153 -2.69 6.98 -8.62
C THR A 153 -1.47 6.70 -9.49
N GLY A 154 -1.56 5.69 -10.35
CA GLY A 154 -0.47 5.31 -11.24
C GLY A 154 0.31 4.09 -10.77
N ARG A 155 1.19 3.63 -11.66
CA ARG A 155 1.96 2.38 -11.48
C ARG A 155 2.95 2.46 -10.34
N ASP A 156 3.61 3.62 -10.17
CA ASP A 156 4.62 3.82 -9.13
C ASP A 156 4.00 3.76 -7.73
N ASP A 157 2.74 4.19 -7.59
CA ASP A 157 2.02 4.04 -6.32
C ASP A 157 1.56 2.60 -6.12
N ALA A 158 1.02 1.95 -7.15
CA ALA A 158 0.64 0.54 -7.09
C ALA A 158 1.82 -0.35 -6.66
N ALA A 159 3.02 -0.10 -7.17
CA ALA A 159 4.25 -0.85 -6.83
C ALA A 159 4.70 -0.72 -5.37
N LYS A 160 4.16 0.25 -4.62
CA LYS A 160 4.41 0.38 -3.17
C LYS A 160 3.65 -0.65 -2.33
N ALA A 161 2.61 -1.27 -2.91
CA ALA A 161 1.91 -2.35 -2.24
C ALA A 161 2.82 -3.56 -2.09
N LYS A 162 2.89 -4.09 -0.88
CA LYS A 162 3.69 -5.28 -0.56
C LYS A 162 2.76 -6.41 -0.14
N ASP A 163 3.14 -7.61 -0.53
CA ASP A 163 2.50 -8.85 -0.09
C ASP A 163 2.92 -9.24 1.34
N LEU A 164 2.57 -10.44 1.75
CA LEU A 164 2.81 -10.96 3.11
C LEU A 164 4.29 -11.20 3.41
N VAL A 165 5.15 -11.33 2.41
CA VAL A 165 6.59 -11.56 2.54
C VAL A 165 7.43 -10.34 2.16
N GLY A 166 6.79 -9.25 1.75
CA GLY A 166 7.44 -7.99 1.41
C GLY A 166 7.78 -7.83 -0.07
N ASP A 167 7.34 -8.75 -0.93
CA ASP A 167 7.47 -8.63 -2.38
C ASP A 167 6.41 -7.68 -2.97
N SER A 168 6.56 -7.31 -4.24
CA SER A 168 5.57 -6.48 -4.90
C SER A 168 4.25 -7.24 -5.04
N LEU A 169 3.17 -6.63 -4.58
CA LEU A 169 1.83 -7.21 -4.65
C LEU A 169 1.24 -7.10 -6.07
N CYS A 170 1.63 -6.05 -6.82
CA CYS A 170 1.28 -5.84 -8.23
C CYS A 170 2.49 -5.88 -9.17
#